data_1c1dca100910df9759d0505b0de101ae
#
_entry.id   1c1dca100910df9759d0505b0de101ae
#
_cell.length_a   1.000
_cell.length_b   1.000
_cell.length_c   1.000
_cell.angle_alpha   90.00
_cell.angle_beta   90.00
_cell.angle_gamma   90.00
#
_symmetry.space_group_name_H-M   'P 1'
#
loop_
_entity.id
_entity.type
_entity.pdbx_description
1 polymer ?
#
loop_
_entity_poly.entity_id
_entity_poly.type
_entity_poly.pdbx_seq_one_letter_code
_entity_poly.pdbx_strand_id
1 'polypeptide(L)'
;TLKEVYELLKPTGLTVNVEIKTGIVFYKDIEKKAIELTESMGMRDRVIYSSFNHYTLQKIKAIDPIIKTGMLYADGIIDAPKYGKKTVGVDAMHPALYNIQYPGYFEECKKLGLDINVWTVNEEEYMQMLCKMGADAMITNYPDVARRIVDQA
;
A
#
# COMPACT_ATOMS: atom_id res chain seq x y z
N THR A 1 10.31 -0.44 17.41
CA THR A 1 10.89 -1.26 16.33
C THR A 1 9.81 -1.98 15.55
N LEU A 2 10.08 -2.40 14.31
CA LEU A 2 9.13 -3.17 13.51
C LEU A 2 8.80 -4.51 14.20
N LYS A 3 9.75 -5.11 14.89
CA LYS A 3 9.55 -6.34 15.67
C LYS A 3 8.47 -6.15 16.74
N GLU A 4 8.56 -5.09 17.54
CA GLU A 4 7.56 -4.78 18.58
C GLU A 4 6.17 -4.54 18.01
N VAL A 5 6.08 -3.91 16.83
CA VAL A 5 4.81 -3.74 16.11
C VAL A 5 4.23 -5.11 15.72
N TYR A 6 5.05 -6.01 15.20
CA TYR A 6 4.60 -7.36 14.85
C TYR A 6 4.18 -8.18 16.08
N GLU A 7 4.92 -8.08 17.20
CA GLU A 7 4.55 -8.72 18.45
C GLU A 7 3.17 -8.26 18.94
N LEU A 8 2.89 -6.95 18.84
CA LEU A 8 1.60 -6.37 19.21
C LEU A 8 0.46 -6.82 18.27
N LEU A 9 0.69 -6.86 16.97
CA LEU A 9 -0.35 -7.10 15.98
C LEU A 9 -0.57 -8.58 15.65
N LYS A 10 0.40 -9.44 15.92
CA LYS A 10 0.31 -10.87 15.61
C LYS A 10 -0.94 -11.55 16.19
N PRO A 11 -1.37 -11.27 17.44
CA PRO A 11 -2.58 -11.87 18.00
C PRO A 11 -3.89 -11.36 17.39
N THR A 12 -3.87 -10.24 16.65
CA THR A 12 -5.10 -9.52 16.23
C THR A 12 -5.68 -9.99 14.90
N GLY A 13 -4.97 -10.67 14.06
CA GLY A 13 -5.41 -10.98 12.69
C GLY A 13 -5.30 -9.81 11.69
N LEU A 14 -4.86 -8.61 12.10
CA LEU A 14 -4.74 -7.44 11.22
C LEU A 14 -3.62 -7.60 10.20
N THR A 15 -3.82 -7.07 9.00
CA THR A 15 -2.78 -6.89 7.98
C THR A 15 -1.97 -5.63 8.28
N VAL A 16 -0.69 -5.63 7.95
CA VAL A 16 0.24 -4.53 8.21
C VAL A 16 0.78 -3.99 6.90
N ASN A 17 0.61 -2.69 6.65
CA ASN A 17 1.32 -2.00 5.59
C ASN A 17 2.65 -1.47 6.13
N VAL A 18 3.77 -1.99 5.63
CA VAL A 18 5.13 -1.61 6.03
C VAL A 18 5.71 -0.68 4.96
N GLU A 19 5.75 0.61 5.28
CA GLU A 19 6.40 1.57 4.39
C GLU A 19 7.93 1.55 4.57
N ILE A 20 8.65 1.26 3.48
CA ILE A 20 10.12 1.33 3.45
C ILE A 20 10.56 2.68 2.88
N LYS A 21 11.14 3.52 3.75
CA LYS A 21 11.56 4.89 3.43
C LYS A 21 13.02 4.92 3.00
N THR A 22 13.26 4.82 1.70
CA THR A 22 14.60 4.85 1.08
C THR A 22 14.74 5.93 0.00
N GLY A 23 13.87 6.94 0.01
CA GLY A 23 13.88 8.01 -1.00
C GLY A 23 15.07 8.97 -0.87
N ILE A 24 15.56 9.20 0.36
CA ILE A 24 16.67 10.13 0.65
C ILE A 24 17.88 9.34 1.16
N VAL A 25 17.69 8.44 2.10
CA VAL A 25 18.78 7.63 2.68
C VAL A 25 18.61 6.19 2.23
N PHE A 26 19.61 5.67 1.53
CA PHE A 26 19.65 4.29 1.08
C PHE A 26 20.25 3.39 2.17
N TYR A 27 19.39 2.82 3.02
CA TYR A 27 19.83 1.88 4.04
C TYR A 27 20.21 0.54 3.39
N LYS A 28 21.45 0.11 3.62
CA LYS A 28 21.96 -1.14 3.05
C LYS A 28 21.12 -2.34 3.48
N ASP A 29 20.62 -3.09 2.50
CA ASP A 29 19.89 -4.36 2.67
C ASP A 29 18.61 -4.25 3.52
N ILE A 30 18.00 -3.05 3.61
CA ILE A 30 16.79 -2.85 4.44
C ILE A 30 15.63 -3.70 3.95
N GLU A 31 15.48 -3.87 2.65
CA GLU A 31 14.43 -4.70 2.04
C GLU A 31 14.56 -6.15 2.52
N LYS A 32 15.76 -6.71 2.41
CA LYS A 32 16.07 -8.07 2.86
C LYS A 32 15.84 -8.25 4.36
N LYS A 33 16.36 -7.32 5.18
CA LYS A 33 16.19 -7.35 6.64
C LYS A 33 14.72 -7.29 7.07
N ALA A 34 13.93 -6.45 6.40
CA ALA A 34 12.50 -6.35 6.67
C ALA A 34 11.76 -7.65 6.32
N ILE A 35 12.08 -8.27 5.18
CA ILE A 35 11.50 -9.54 4.74
C ILE A 35 11.89 -10.67 5.71
N GLU A 36 13.17 -10.82 6.05
CA GLU A 36 13.66 -11.83 6.98
C GLU A 36 13.00 -11.72 8.36
N LEU A 37 12.83 -10.48 8.87
CA LEU A 37 12.10 -10.26 10.12
C LEU A 37 10.64 -10.70 10.01
N THR A 38 9.95 -10.31 8.94
CA THR A 38 8.55 -10.65 8.68
C THR A 38 8.36 -12.18 8.64
N GLU A 39 9.24 -12.88 7.95
CA GLU A 39 9.22 -14.33 7.85
C GLU A 39 9.50 -15.01 9.20
N SER A 40 10.54 -14.57 9.91
CA SER A 40 10.90 -15.10 11.23
C SER A 40 9.78 -14.97 12.26
N MET A 41 8.92 -13.98 12.10
CA MET A 41 7.77 -13.74 12.97
C MET A 41 6.47 -14.39 12.49
N GLY A 42 6.47 -15.06 11.32
CA GLY A 42 5.28 -15.70 10.75
C GLY A 42 4.21 -14.69 10.32
N MET A 43 4.63 -13.51 9.84
CA MET A 43 3.73 -12.42 9.43
C MET A 43 3.62 -12.29 7.91
N ARG A 44 4.27 -13.16 7.12
CA ARG A 44 4.41 -13.05 5.67
C ARG A 44 3.08 -12.79 4.94
N ASP A 45 2.05 -13.56 5.25
CA ASP A 45 0.76 -13.49 4.56
C ASP A 45 -0.10 -12.31 5.02
N ARG A 46 0.41 -11.51 5.95
CA ARG A 46 -0.28 -10.38 6.58
C ARG A 46 0.46 -9.07 6.40
N VAL A 47 1.43 -9.01 5.52
CA VAL A 47 2.23 -7.79 5.26
C VAL A 47 2.17 -7.43 3.80
N ILE A 48 1.93 -6.14 3.54
CA ILE A 48 2.19 -5.48 2.26
C ILE A 48 3.32 -4.48 2.47
N TYR A 49 4.31 -4.46 1.58
CA TYR A 49 5.35 -3.44 1.61
C TYR A 49 5.03 -2.30 0.66
N SER A 50 5.17 -1.07 1.14
CA SER A 50 4.99 0.10 0.31
C SER A 50 6.22 1.01 0.33
N SER A 51 6.39 1.80 -0.72
CA SER A 51 7.47 2.78 -0.80
C SER A 51 7.19 3.84 -1.86
N PHE A 52 7.67 5.07 -1.61
CA PHE A 52 7.84 6.12 -2.62
C PHE A 52 9.06 5.87 -3.52
N ASN A 53 10.02 5.08 -3.06
CA ASN A 53 11.13 4.64 -3.88
C ASN A 53 10.74 3.35 -4.63
N HIS A 54 10.35 3.48 -5.88
CA HIS A 54 9.87 2.37 -6.69
C HIS A 54 10.95 1.31 -6.97
N TYR A 55 12.24 1.69 -6.95
CA TYR A 55 13.35 0.71 -7.00
C TYR A 55 13.35 -0.22 -5.78
N THR A 56 12.96 0.27 -4.60
CA THR A 56 12.79 -0.58 -3.41
C THR A 56 11.74 -1.68 -3.64
N LEU A 57 10.62 -1.34 -4.29
CA LEU A 57 9.58 -2.32 -4.62
C LEU A 57 10.07 -3.36 -5.64
N GLN A 58 10.82 -2.93 -6.65
CA GLN A 58 11.45 -3.87 -7.59
C GLN A 58 12.46 -4.79 -6.91
N LYS A 59 13.26 -4.29 -5.95
CA LYS A 59 14.16 -5.14 -5.16
C LYS A 59 13.42 -6.17 -4.32
N ILE A 60 12.30 -5.78 -3.68
CA ILE A 60 11.45 -6.71 -2.93
C ILE A 60 10.95 -7.81 -3.85
N LYS A 61 10.41 -7.46 -5.03
CA LYS A 61 9.94 -8.43 -6.02
C LYS A 61 11.05 -9.31 -6.59
N ALA A 62 12.28 -8.82 -6.66
CA ALA A 62 13.44 -9.61 -7.07
C ALA A 62 13.89 -10.60 -5.98
N ILE A 63 13.70 -10.29 -4.69
CA ILE A 63 13.94 -11.21 -3.58
C ILE A 63 12.88 -12.31 -3.57
N ASP A 64 11.60 -11.89 -3.65
CA ASP A 64 10.48 -12.82 -3.69
C ASP A 64 9.28 -12.20 -4.44
N PRO A 65 8.93 -12.72 -5.61
CA PRO A 65 7.86 -12.16 -6.45
C PRO A 65 6.45 -12.31 -5.86
N ILE A 66 6.26 -13.18 -4.85
CA ILE A 66 4.95 -13.42 -4.21
C ILE A 66 4.63 -12.34 -3.17
N ILE A 67 5.65 -11.71 -2.59
CA ILE A 67 5.46 -10.65 -1.58
C ILE A 67 4.60 -9.52 -2.14
N LYS A 68 3.56 -9.15 -1.41
CA LYS A 68 2.66 -8.05 -1.79
C LYS A 68 3.35 -6.70 -1.67
N THR A 69 3.23 -5.88 -2.72
CA THR A 69 3.83 -4.54 -2.78
C THR A 69 2.84 -3.49 -3.24
N GLY A 70 2.96 -2.28 -2.68
CA GLY A 70 2.13 -1.12 -3.01
C GLY A 70 2.96 0.10 -3.41
N MET A 71 2.64 0.71 -4.53
CA MET A 71 3.35 1.86 -5.07
C MET A 71 2.81 3.17 -4.51
N LEU A 72 3.57 3.80 -3.60
CA LEU A 72 3.27 5.15 -3.11
C LEU A 72 3.71 6.21 -4.12
N TYR A 73 2.84 7.18 -4.37
CA TYR A 73 3.18 8.36 -5.19
C TYR A 73 2.24 9.53 -4.89
N ALA A 74 2.78 10.74 -5.02
CA ALA A 74 2.07 12.00 -4.83
C ALA A 74 1.94 12.78 -6.14
N ASP A 75 2.98 12.77 -6.98
CA ASP A 75 2.98 13.50 -8.24
C ASP A 75 2.06 12.86 -9.28
N GLY A 76 1.57 13.66 -10.23
CA GLY A 76 0.79 13.18 -11.36
C GLY A 76 1.67 12.36 -12.33
N ILE A 77 1.51 11.06 -12.31
CA ILE A 77 2.20 10.14 -13.22
C ILE A 77 1.23 9.76 -14.34
N ILE A 78 1.64 10.00 -15.59
CA ILE A 78 0.86 9.57 -16.77
C ILE A 78 0.81 8.04 -16.79
N ASP A 79 -0.40 7.49 -16.99
CA ASP A 79 -0.61 6.03 -17.00
C ASP A 79 -0.08 5.32 -15.72
N ALA A 80 -0.20 5.96 -14.55
CA ALA A 80 0.31 5.43 -13.28
C ALA A 80 -0.03 3.96 -13.01
N PRO A 81 -1.26 3.46 -13.24
CA PRO A 81 -1.57 2.05 -13.08
C PRO A 81 -0.76 1.13 -13.98
N LYS A 82 -0.58 1.51 -15.26
CA LYS A 82 0.25 0.73 -16.20
C LYS A 82 1.72 0.72 -15.80
N TYR A 83 2.24 1.88 -15.38
CA TYR A 83 3.59 1.99 -14.85
C TYR A 83 3.79 1.11 -13.62
N GLY A 84 2.89 1.20 -12.64
CA GLY A 84 2.92 0.36 -11.45
C GLY A 84 2.92 -1.13 -11.77
N LYS A 85 2.00 -1.59 -12.63
CA LYS A 85 1.88 -3.01 -12.99
C LYS A 85 3.02 -3.51 -13.86
N LYS A 86 3.34 -2.80 -14.94
CA LYS A 86 4.23 -3.33 -15.99
C LYS A 86 5.70 -3.00 -15.76
N THR A 87 6.00 -1.85 -15.13
CA THR A 87 7.38 -1.40 -14.93
C THR A 87 7.87 -1.72 -13.52
N VAL A 88 7.06 -1.41 -12.50
CA VAL A 88 7.45 -1.66 -11.11
C VAL A 88 7.10 -3.09 -10.67
N GLY A 89 5.99 -3.64 -11.14
CA GLY A 89 5.55 -5.00 -10.84
C GLY A 89 4.74 -5.11 -9.53
N VAL A 90 4.05 -4.03 -9.13
CA VAL A 90 3.31 -4.00 -7.86
C VAL A 90 1.96 -4.70 -7.92
N ASP A 91 1.42 -5.00 -6.74
CA ASP A 91 0.09 -5.59 -6.55
C ASP A 91 -0.96 -4.53 -6.21
N ALA A 92 -0.54 -3.37 -5.67
CA ALA A 92 -1.44 -2.29 -5.29
C ALA A 92 -0.88 -0.91 -5.68
N MET A 93 -1.79 0.01 -5.96
CA MET A 93 -1.51 1.43 -6.09
C MET A 93 -1.83 2.13 -4.78
N HIS A 94 -0.91 2.96 -4.29
CA HIS A 94 -1.10 3.80 -3.12
C HIS A 94 -1.03 5.28 -3.52
N PRO A 95 -2.07 5.81 -4.20
CA PRO A 95 -2.12 7.20 -4.65
C PRO A 95 -2.40 8.16 -3.49
N ALA A 96 -1.85 9.39 -3.58
CA ALA A 96 -2.41 10.50 -2.84
C ALA A 96 -3.85 10.76 -3.31
N LEU A 97 -4.74 11.19 -2.40
CA LEU A 97 -6.18 11.35 -2.66
C LEU A 97 -6.51 12.13 -3.94
N TYR A 98 -5.77 13.19 -4.25
CA TYR A 98 -6.00 13.99 -5.45
C TYR A 98 -5.64 13.29 -6.77
N ASN A 99 -4.86 12.19 -6.73
CA ASN A 99 -4.48 11.45 -7.94
C ASN A 99 -5.60 10.53 -8.46
N ILE A 100 -6.60 10.20 -7.63
CA ILE A 100 -7.73 9.37 -8.08
C ILE A 100 -8.74 10.12 -8.95
N GLN A 101 -8.60 11.44 -9.11
CA GLN A 101 -9.48 12.27 -9.92
C GLN A 101 -9.26 12.09 -11.43
N TYR A 102 -8.17 11.47 -11.84
CA TYR A 102 -7.93 11.20 -13.26
C TYR A 102 -8.96 10.23 -13.82
N PRO A 103 -9.62 10.59 -14.95
CA PRO A 103 -10.65 9.75 -15.54
C PRO A 103 -10.17 8.35 -15.86
N GLY A 104 -10.96 7.34 -15.50
CA GLY A 104 -10.63 5.94 -15.79
C GLY A 104 -9.61 5.30 -14.85
N TYR A 105 -9.19 5.99 -13.78
CA TYR A 105 -8.16 5.48 -12.87
C TYR A 105 -8.55 4.15 -12.21
N PHE A 106 -9.75 4.06 -11.64
CA PHE A 106 -10.26 2.86 -10.97
C PHE A 106 -10.47 1.72 -11.95
N GLU A 107 -11.05 2.00 -13.11
CA GLU A 107 -11.28 1.02 -14.17
C GLU A 107 -9.96 0.41 -14.67
N GLU A 108 -8.93 1.23 -14.86
CA GLU A 108 -7.63 0.75 -15.32
C GLU A 108 -6.92 -0.08 -14.22
N CYS A 109 -6.98 0.33 -12.96
CA CYS A 109 -6.47 -0.47 -11.84
C CYS A 109 -7.15 -1.84 -11.79
N LYS A 110 -8.49 -1.86 -11.84
CA LYS A 110 -9.28 -3.10 -11.83
C LYS A 110 -8.93 -4.01 -13.01
N LYS A 111 -8.81 -3.46 -14.23
CA LYS A 111 -8.43 -4.21 -15.43
C LYS A 111 -7.04 -4.83 -15.31
N LEU A 112 -6.12 -4.17 -14.59
CA LEU A 112 -4.76 -4.65 -14.36
C LEU A 112 -4.62 -5.55 -13.13
N GLY A 113 -5.69 -5.77 -12.37
CA GLY A 113 -5.68 -6.53 -11.12
C GLY A 113 -4.80 -5.87 -10.06
N LEU A 114 -4.98 -4.55 -9.89
CA LEU A 114 -4.29 -3.74 -8.88
C LEU A 114 -5.28 -3.30 -7.81
N ASP A 115 -4.97 -3.54 -6.55
CA ASP A 115 -5.68 -2.96 -5.43
C ASP A 115 -5.41 -1.45 -5.34
N ILE A 116 -6.35 -0.69 -4.75
CA ILE A 116 -6.28 0.78 -4.64
C ILE A 116 -6.38 1.16 -3.16
N ASN A 117 -5.27 1.63 -2.58
CA ASN A 117 -5.14 2.03 -1.18
C ASN A 117 -4.82 3.53 -1.09
N VAL A 118 -5.84 4.35 -0.91
CA VAL A 118 -5.74 5.82 -1.03
C VAL A 118 -5.25 6.47 0.26
N TRP A 119 -4.35 7.43 0.19
CA TRP A 119 -3.82 8.20 1.32
C TRP A 119 -3.78 9.70 1.02
N THR A 120 -3.79 10.58 2.02
CA THR A 120 -4.31 10.40 3.35
C THR A 120 -5.75 10.89 3.37
N VAL A 121 -6.68 10.09 3.83
CA VAL A 121 -8.13 10.35 3.76
C VAL A 121 -8.64 10.61 5.16
N ASN A 122 -8.92 11.88 5.51
CA ASN A 122 -9.32 12.25 6.85
C ASN A 122 -10.77 12.75 6.94
N GLU A 123 -11.34 13.23 5.84
CA GLU A 123 -12.71 13.76 5.77
C GLU A 123 -13.69 12.63 5.47
N GLU A 124 -14.81 12.59 6.21
CA GLU A 124 -15.86 11.56 6.07
C GLU A 124 -16.46 11.52 4.66
N GLU A 125 -16.59 12.66 4.00
CA GLU A 125 -17.10 12.78 2.62
C GLU A 125 -16.23 11.98 1.65
N TYR A 126 -14.90 12.11 1.75
CA TYR A 126 -13.97 11.35 0.91
C TYR A 126 -13.94 9.87 1.26
N MET A 127 -14.09 9.51 2.55
CA MET A 127 -14.21 8.11 2.95
C MET A 127 -15.44 7.45 2.33
N GLN A 128 -16.60 8.12 2.37
CA GLN A 128 -17.84 7.64 1.75
C GLN A 128 -17.72 7.55 0.22
N MET A 129 -17.07 8.52 -0.41
CA MET A 129 -16.81 8.53 -1.84
C MET A 129 -15.96 7.32 -2.24
N LEU A 130 -14.88 7.04 -1.52
CA LEU A 130 -13.98 5.93 -1.79
C LEU A 130 -14.65 4.56 -1.64
N CYS A 131 -15.51 4.40 -0.63
CA CYS A 131 -16.33 3.19 -0.50
C CYS A 131 -17.21 2.97 -1.74
N LYS A 132 -17.88 4.02 -2.21
CA LYS A 132 -18.74 3.96 -3.42
C LYS A 132 -17.95 3.69 -4.69
N MET A 133 -16.73 4.18 -4.78
CA MET A 133 -15.84 3.97 -5.93
C MET A 133 -15.19 2.57 -5.91
N GLY A 134 -15.25 1.87 -4.79
CA GLY A 134 -14.67 0.53 -4.63
C GLY A 134 -13.16 0.55 -4.40
N ALA A 135 -12.65 1.50 -3.60
CA ALA A 135 -11.28 1.45 -3.10
C ALA A 135 -11.10 0.26 -2.14
N ASP A 136 -9.96 -0.41 -2.23
CA ASP A 136 -9.67 -1.59 -1.40
C ASP A 136 -9.27 -1.22 0.03
N ALA A 137 -8.59 -0.08 0.19
CA ALA A 137 -8.28 0.49 1.49
C ALA A 137 -8.17 2.02 1.45
N MET A 138 -8.37 2.63 2.62
CA MET A 138 -8.05 4.04 2.85
C MET A 138 -7.09 4.18 4.03
N ILE A 139 -6.06 4.99 3.86
CA ILE A 139 -5.06 5.30 4.88
C ILE A 139 -5.45 6.62 5.52
N THR A 140 -5.75 6.60 6.82
CA THR A 140 -6.34 7.72 7.55
C THR A 140 -5.72 7.88 8.94
N ASN A 141 -5.81 9.08 9.50
CA ASN A 141 -5.50 9.35 10.90
C ASN A 141 -6.70 9.08 11.84
N TYR A 142 -7.88 8.75 11.27
CA TYR A 142 -9.13 8.51 12.00
C TYR A 142 -9.70 7.13 11.68
N PRO A 143 -9.01 6.03 12.09
CA PRO A 143 -9.39 4.67 11.73
C PRO A 143 -10.74 4.24 12.32
N ASP A 144 -11.14 4.77 13.46
CA ASP A 144 -12.44 4.55 14.09
C ASP A 144 -13.59 5.15 13.26
N VAL A 145 -13.40 6.35 12.71
CA VAL A 145 -14.35 7.00 11.80
C VAL A 145 -14.45 6.21 10.50
N ALA A 146 -13.31 5.88 9.89
CA ALA A 146 -13.27 5.11 8.66
C ALA A 146 -13.94 3.73 8.83
N ARG A 147 -13.70 3.03 9.95
CA ARG A 147 -14.35 1.74 10.24
C ARG A 147 -15.87 1.85 10.28
N ARG A 148 -16.38 2.85 10.98
CA ARG A 148 -17.83 3.12 11.04
C ARG A 148 -18.45 3.32 9.66
N ILE A 149 -17.77 4.07 8.78
CA ILE A 149 -18.24 4.35 7.42
C ILE A 149 -18.23 3.08 6.56
N VAL A 150 -17.14 2.32 6.62
CA VAL A 150 -17.01 1.05 5.88
C VAL A 150 -18.07 0.03 6.30
N ASP A 151 -18.41 -0.04 7.60
CA ASP A 151 -19.43 -0.97 8.10
C ASP A 151 -20.86 -0.59 7.68
N GLN A 152 -21.07 0.62 7.18
CA GLN A 152 -22.35 1.14 6.70
C GLN A 152 -22.48 1.14 5.16
N ALA A 153 -21.39 0.89 4.44
CA ALA A 153 -21.33 0.93 2.98
C ALA A 153 -21.63 -0.42 2.37
#